data_f4dc95d641251f50fdbc62e9f18ff2f5
#
_entry.id   f4dc95d641251f50fdbc62e9f18ff2f5
#
_cell.length_a   1.000
_cell.length_b   1.000
_cell.length_c   1.000
_cell.angle_alpha   90.00
_cell.angle_beta   90.00
_cell.angle_gamma   90.00
#
_symmetry.space_group_name_H-M   'P 1'
#
loop_
_entity.id
_entity.type
_entity.pdbx_description
1 polymer ?
#
loop_
_entity_poly.entity_id
_entity_poly.type
_entity_poly.pdbx_seq_one_letter_code
_entity_poly.pdbx_strand_id
1 'polypeptide(L)' 'MDSAYASWIGLPVVLRVALGDVKVPLRGQMLKDGGDTVRMRIDGWDIDIYKSMILAVEEDAMVLLPA' A
#
# COMPACT_ATOMS: atom_id res chain seq x y z
N MET A 1 8.20 3.19 -18.38
CA MET A 1 9.00 2.63 -17.28
C MET A 1 8.07 2.09 -16.21
N ASP A 2 8.29 0.86 -15.79
CA ASP A 2 7.39 0.22 -14.83
C ASP A 2 7.58 0.81 -13.45
N SER A 3 6.47 1.05 -12.78
CA SER A 3 6.47 1.47 -11.39
C SER A 3 6.89 0.31 -10.49
N ALA A 4 7.59 0.62 -9.40
CA ALA A 4 7.88 -0.37 -8.37
C ALA A 4 6.61 -0.94 -7.73
N TYR A 5 5.48 -0.25 -7.89
CA TYR A 5 4.21 -0.66 -7.30
C TYR A 5 3.32 -1.46 -8.25
N ALA A 6 3.67 -1.53 -9.53
CA ALA A 6 2.80 -2.15 -10.53
C ALA A 6 2.49 -3.62 -10.23
N SER A 7 3.47 -4.36 -9.72
CA SER A 7 3.30 -5.77 -9.41
C SER A 7 2.41 -6.03 -8.19
N TRP A 8 2.12 -4.98 -7.43
CA TRP A 8 1.30 -5.10 -6.21
C TRP A 8 -0.17 -4.77 -6.46
N ILE A 9 -0.50 -4.22 -7.63
CA ILE A 9 -1.87 -3.81 -7.92
C ILE A 9 -2.81 -5.01 -7.88
N GLY A 10 -3.92 -4.85 -7.15
CA GLY A 10 -4.90 -5.91 -6.96
C GLY A 10 -4.62 -6.83 -5.79
N LEU A 11 -3.45 -6.69 -5.14
CA LEU A 11 -3.05 -7.57 -4.06
C LEU A 11 -3.27 -6.93 -2.69
N PRO A 12 -3.53 -7.75 -1.66
CA PRO A 12 -3.52 -7.27 -0.28
C PRO A 12 -2.08 -6.98 0.13
N VAL A 13 -1.84 -5.79 0.65
CA VAL A 13 -0.49 -5.34 1.00
C VAL A 13 -0.49 -4.64 2.35
N VAL A 14 0.70 -4.58 2.93
CA VAL A 14 0.99 -3.71 4.06
C VAL A 14 1.97 -2.66 3.57
N LEU A 15 1.57 -1.40 3.64
CA LEU A 15 2.48 -0.28 3.36
C LEU A 15 3.03 0.22 4.69
N ARG A 16 4.34 0.33 4.77
CA ARG A 16 4.97 0.99 5.90
C ARG A 16 5.17 2.44 5.53
N VAL A 17 4.54 3.32 6.29
CA VAL A 17 4.43 4.74 5.95
C VAL A 17 5.02 5.58 7.07
N ALA A 18 5.80 6.59 6.69
CA ALA A 18 6.35 7.54 7.65
C ALA A 18 5.40 8.74 7.75
N LEU A 19 4.95 9.01 8.96
CA LEU A 19 4.14 10.18 9.29
C LEU A 19 4.90 11.00 10.33
N GLY A 20 5.75 11.92 9.86
CA GLY A 20 6.67 12.63 10.74
C GLY A 20 7.66 11.64 11.37
N ASP A 21 7.69 11.61 12.69
CA ASP A 21 8.57 10.72 13.43
C ASP A 21 7.96 9.33 13.68
N VAL A 22 6.72 9.12 13.24
CA VAL A 22 5.99 7.88 13.49
C VAL A 22 5.96 7.05 12.22
N LYS A 23 6.20 5.75 12.36
CA LYS A 23 6.08 4.79 11.28
C LYS A 23 4.87 3.91 11.55
N VAL A 24 3.95 3.85 10.59
CA VAL A 24 2.71 3.10 10.75
C VAL A 24 2.53 2.10 9.61
N PRO A 25 1.98 0.91 9.90
CA PRO A 25 1.57 -0.02 8.86
C PRO A 25 0.15 0.31 8.43
N LEU A 26 -0.06 0.39 7.11
CA LEU A 26 -1.39 0.54 6.53
C LEU A 26 -1.71 -0.72 5.74
N ARG A 27 -2.75 -1.43 6.15
CA ARG A 27 -3.16 -2.68 5.52
C ARG A 27 -4.35 -2.42 4.62
N GLY A 28 -4.27 -2.91 3.40
CA GLY A 28 -5.36 -2.77 2.45
C GLY A 28 -5.01 -3.36 1.11
N GLN A 29 -5.86 -3.09 0.12
CA GLN A 29 -5.64 -3.56 -1.23
C GLN A 29 -5.04 -2.43 -2.06
N MET A 30 -3.97 -2.73 -2.79
CA MET A 30 -3.38 -1.78 -3.72
C MET A 30 -4.29 -1.68 -4.94
N LEU A 31 -4.77 -0.49 -5.29
CA LEU A 31 -5.71 -0.30 -6.39
C LEU A 31 -5.03 0.22 -7.65
N LYS A 32 -4.16 1.20 -7.51
CA LYS A 32 -3.51 1.76 -8.70
C LYS A 32 -2.30 2.60 -8.32
N ASP A 33 -1.40 2.75 -9.29
CA ASP A 33 -0.29 3.68 -9.22
C ASP A 33 -0.74 4.98 -9.90
N GLY A 34 -0.82 6.04 -9.12
CA GLY A 34 -1.28 7.35 -9.59
C GLY A 34 -0.18 8.33 -9.93
N GLY A 35 1.06 7.87 -10.09
CA GLY A 35 2.20 8.76 -10.34
C GLY A 35 2.89 9.13 -9.04
N ASP A 36 2.55 10.25 -8.42
CA ASP A 36 3.11 10.66 -7.14
C ASP A 36 2.50 9.95 -5.95
N THR A 37 1.35 9.31 -6.16
CA THR A 37 0.62 8.61 -5.12
C THR A 37 0.33 7.18 -5.55
N VAL A 38 0.04 6.34 -4.56
CA VAL A 38 -0.63 5.07 -4.80
C VAL A 38 -1.99 5.13 -4.15
N ARG A 39 -2.98 4.50 -4.80
CA ARG A 39 -4.33 4.42 -4.24
C ARG A 39 -4.52 3.06 -3.60
N MET A 40 -4.96 3.10 -2.35
CA MET A 40 -5.26 1.89 -1.59
C MET A 40 -6.70 1.91 -1.12
N ARG A 41 -7.27 0.72 -1.00
CA ARG A 41 -8.56 0.55 -0.32
C ARG A 41 -8.29 0.03 1.09
N ILE A 42 -8.65 0.85 2.07
CA ILE A 42 -8.46 0.55 3.48
C ILE A 42 -9.81 0.70 4.17
N ASP A 43 -10.32 -0.38 4.75
CA ASP A 43 -11.61 -0.39 5.46
C ASP A 43 -12.76 0.17 4.62
N GLY A 44 -12.74 -0.11 3.32
CA GLY A 44 -13.79 0.34 2.41
C GLY A 44 -13.60 1.76 1.88
N TRP A 45 -12.51 2.44 2.26
CA TRP A 45 -12.20 3.77 1.78
C TRP A 45 -11.05 3.73 0.79
N ASP A 46 -11.19 4.49 -0.31
CA ASP A 46 -10.11 4.66 -1.28
C ASP A 46 -9.28 5.87 -0.85
N ILE A 47 -8.01 5.63 -0.57
CA ILE A 47 -7.11 6.62 -0.01
C ILE A 47 -5.88 6.72 -0.90
N ASP A 48 -5.48 7.96 -1.23
CA ASP A 48 -4.24 8.21 -1.97
C ASP A 48 -3.12 8.51 -0.99
N ILE A 49 -2.02 7.78 -1.14
CA ILE A 49 -0.86 7.90 -0.25
C ILE A 49 0.32 8.35 -1.08
N TYR A 50 0.99 9.43 -0.65
CA TYR A 50 2.17 9.93 -1.34
C TYR A 50 3.29 8.90 -1.29
N LYS A 51 3.87 8.62 -2.45
CA LYS A 51 4.99 7.68 -2.54
C LYS A 51 6.18 8.10 -1.69
N SER A 52 6.37 9.42 -1.53
CA SER A 52 7.46 9.96 -0.72
C SER A 52 7.35 9.57 0.76
N MET A 53 6.17 9.17 1.21
CA MET A 53 5.93 8.74 2.58
C MET A 53 6.07 7.24 2.77
N ILE A 54 6.14 6.48 1.68
CA ILE A 54 6.15 5.02 1.73
C ILE A 54 7.58 4.53 1.93
N LEU A 55 7.81 3.79 3.01
CA LEU A 55 9.12 3.22 3.33
C LEU A 55 9.29 1.83 2.74
N ALA A 56 8.22 1.06 2.68
CA ALA A 56 8.26 -0.30 2.15
C ALA A 56 6.86 -0.78 1.82
N VAL A 57 6.77 -1.75 0.93
CA VAL A 57 5.54 -2.47 0.62
C VAL A 57 5.79 -3.96 0.79
N GLU A 58 4.86 -4.64 1.44
CA GLU A 58 4.94 -6.07 1.71
C GLU A 58 3.61 -6.72 1.38
N GLU A 59 3.65 -7.98 0.98
CA GLU A 59 2.44 -8.77 0.83
C GLU A 59 1.82 -9.01 2.19
N ASP A 60 0.49 -8.86 2.30
CA ASP A 60 -0.20 -9.15 3.56
C ASP A 60 -0.49 -10.65 3.63
N ALA A 61 0.45 -11.38 4.21
CA ALA A 61 0.35 -12.83 4.31
C ALA A 61 -0.81 -13.28 5.20
N MET A 62 -1.26 -12.41 6.10
CA MET A 62 -2.38 -12.74 6.99
C MET A 62 -3.68 -12.94 6.20
N VAL A 63 -3.85 -12.16 5.12
CA VAL A 63 -5.04 -12.24 4.26
C VAL A 63 -4.99 -13.49 3.39
N LEU A 64 -3.80 -13.95 3.03
CA LEU A 64 -3.59 -15.06 2.10
C LEU A 64 -3.58 -16.42 2.77
N LEU A 65 -3.50 -16.47 4.10
CA LEU A 65 -3.51 -17.73 4.83
C LEU A 65 -4.92 -18.30 4.88
N PRO A 66 -5.06 -19.62 4.72
CA PRO A 66 -6.37 -20.24 4.90
C PRO A 66 -6.86 -20.07 6.33
N ALA A 67 -8.15 -19.92 6.45
CA ALA A 67 -8.79 -19.76 7.75
C ALA A 67 -8.69 -21.04 8.59
#